data_9f914590c1e31e23d3a6bb0f23057446
#
_entry.id   9f914590c1e31e23d3a6bb0f23057446
#
_cell.length_a   1.000
_cell.length_b   1.000
_cell.length_c   1.000
_cell.angle_alpha   90.00
_cell.angle_beta   90.00
_cell.angle_gamma   90.00
#
_symmetry.space_group_name_H-M   'P 1'
#
loop_
_entity.id
_entity.type
_entity.pdbx_description
1 polymer ?
#
loop_
_entity_poly.entity_id
_entity_poly.type
_entity_poly.pdbx_seq_one_letter_code
_entity_poly.pdbx_strand_id
1 'polypeptide(L)'
;MGKTILLVDDEVEITDIHQRYLVQAGYQVLVAHDGVEALEIFKRKPIDLIITDIMMPRLDGYDLISEVQYQSPDQPFLFITAKTSEQDKIYGLSLGADDFIAKPFSPRELVLRVHNILRRLHRGGETEVVSLGDLRMNHGSHEVQVGDVALDLTVKSFELLWLLASNPERVFSKTDLYEKVWQEDYVDDTNTLNVHIHALRQELAKHASVATPTIKTVWGLGYKIEKARGSQ
;
A
#
# COMPACT_ATOMS: atom_id res chain seq x y z
N MET A 1 21.72 7.17 6.04
CA MET A 1 21.06 8.47 5.75
C MET A 1 19.62 8.36 6.23
N GLY A 2 19.08 9.41 6.84
CA GLY A 2 17.67 9.41 7.26
C GLY A 2 16.74 9.41 6.04
N LYS A 3 15.58 8.77 6.15
CA LYS A 3 14.55 8.76 5.10
C LYS A 3 13.93 10.13 4.92
N THR A 4 13.66 10.52 3.68
CA THR A 4 13.09 11.82 3.30
C THR A 4 11.59 11.68 3.04
N ILE A 5 10.80 12.43 3.78
CA ILE A 5 9.33 12.48 3.69
C ILE A 5 8.94 13.83 3.08
N LEU A 6 8.03 13.82 2.11
CA LEU A 6 7.36 15.00 1.62
C LEU A 6 5.98 15.06 2.27
N LEU A 7 5.78 16.05 3.15
CA LEU A 7 4.52 16.30 3.85
C LEU A 7 3.79 17.46 3.18
N VAL A 8 2.56 17.19 2.73
CA VAL A 8 1.74 18.13 1.94
C VAL A 8 0.39 18.34 2.60
N ASP A 9 0.13 19.52 3.10
CA ASP A 9 -1.12 19.91 3.74
C ASP A 9 -1.20 21.44 3.75
N ASP A 10 -2.34 22.03 3.40
CA ASP A 10 -2.54 23.48 3.34
C ASP A 10 -2.73 24.13 4.72
N GLU A 11 -2.97 23.34 5.76
CA GLU A 11 -3.10 23.80 7.14
C GLU A 11 -1.71 23.92 7.81
N VAL A 12 -1.07 25.09 7.70
CA VAL A 12 0.31 25.36 8.16
C VAL A 12 0.55 24.95 9.62
N GLU A 13 -0.39 25.27 10.54
CA GLU A 13 -0.24 24.95 11.96
C GLU A 13 -0.22 23.44 12.22
N ILE A 14 -1.02 22.68 11.48
CA ILE A 14 -1.10 21.22 11.57
C ILE A 14 0.16 20.60 10.98
N THR A 15 0.60 21.12 9.84
CA THR A 15 1.82 20.69 9.15
C THR A 15 3.05 20.88 10.04
N ASP A 16 3.17 22.01 10.74
CA ASP A 16 4.26 22.27 11.69
C ASP A 16 4.30 21.25 12.83
N ILE A 17 3.14 20.86 13.35
CA ILE A 17 3.06 19.86 14.41
C ILE A 17 3.53 18.49 13.87
N HIS A 18 3.00 18.06 12.74
CA HIS A 18 3.35 16.77 12.13
C HIS A 18 4.84 16.71 11.76
N GLN A 19 5.38 17.79 11.17
CA GLN A 19 6.79 17.90 10.84
C GLN A 19 7.68 17.68 12.07
N ARG A 20 7.38 18.35 13.20
CA ARG A 20 8.17 18.22 14.45
C ARG A 20 8.21 16.77 14.94
N TYR A 21 7.08 16.07 14.94
CA TYR A 21 7.02 14.68 15.38
C TYR A 21 7.79 13.74 14.44
N LEU A 22 7.69 13.95 13.14
CA LEU A 22 8.42 13.16 12.14
C LEU A 22 9.93 13.41 12.23
N VAL A 23 10.37 14.67 12.39
CA VAL A 23 11.78 15.02 12.60
C VAL A 23 12.31 14.42 13.91
N GLN A 24 11.53 14.48 15.00
CA GLN A 24 11.90 13.85 16.28
C GLN A 24 12.02 12.32 16.15
N ALA A 25 11.27 11.70 15.24
CA ALA A 25 11.37 10.28 14.93
C ALA A 25 12.57 9.93 14.02
N GLY A 26 13.38 10.92 13.60
CA GLY A 26 14.61 10.72 12.83
C GLY A 26 14.46 10.83 11.32
N TYR A 27 13.33 11.33 10.80
CA TYR A 27 13.10 11.54 9.38
C TYR A 27 13.56 12.93 8.92
N GLN A 28 13.97 13.05 7.67
CA GLN A 28 14.10 14.33 7.00
C GLN A 28 12.72 14.68 6.42
N VAL A 29 12.22 15.89 6.70
CA VAL A 29 10.88 16.30 6.26
C VAL A 29 10.96 17.53 5.40
N LEU A 30 10.45 17.43 4.19
CA LEU A 30 10.19 18.56 3.30
C LEU A 30 8.69 18.85 3.37
N VAL A 31 8.32 20.12 3.37
CA VAL A 31 6.94 20.55 3.51
C VAL A 31 6.53 21.28 2.24
N ALA A 32 5.31 21.03 1.80
CA ALA A 32 4.60 21.79 0.77
C ALA A 32 3.18 22.10 1.25
N HIS A 33 2.63 23.22 0.80
CA HIS A 33 1.30 23.69 1.22
C HIS A 33 0.22 23.52 0.14
N ASP A 34 0.57 22.90 -0.97
CA ASP A 34 -0.34 22.44 -2.04
C ASP A 34 0.38 21.47 -2.99
N GLY A 35 -0.41 20.86 -3.87
CA GLY A 35 0.12 19.85 -4.80
C GLY A 35 1.09 20.40 -5.84
N VAL A 36 1.00 21.68 -6.22
CA VAL A 36 1.93 22.30 -7.20
C VAL A 36 3.32 22.44 -6.59
N GLU A 37 3.40 22.98 -5.37
CA GLU A 37 4.66 23.08 -4.62
C GLU A 37 5.25 21.70 -4.36
N ALA A 38 4.39 20.73 -4.01
CA ALA A 38 4.81 19.35 -3.79
C ALA A 38 5.47 18.73 -5.03
N LEU A 39 4.88 18.91 -6.22
CA LEU A 39 5.46 18.45 -7.48
C LEU A 39 6.80 19.10 -7.81
N GLU A 40 6.97 20.38 -7.51
CA GLU A 40 8.24 21.06 -7.70
C GLU A 40 9.35 20.50 -6.80
N ILE A 41 9.02 20.19 -5.55
CA ILE A 41 9.94 19.56 -4.61
C ILE A 41 10.26 18.14 -5.07
N PHE A 42 9.26 17.36 -5.44
CA PHE A 42 9.40 15.98 -5.90
C PHE A 42 10.36 15.86 -7.10
N LYS A 43 10.25 16.77 -8.07
CA LYS A 43 11.13 16.80 -9.25
C LYS A 43 12.61 17.10 -8.92
N ARG A 44 12.89 17.71 -7.78
CA ARG A 44 14.23 18.19 -7.41
C ARG A 44 14.93 17.38 -6.33
N LYS A 45 14.19 16.58 -5.58
CA LYS A 45 14.67 15.87 -4.38
C LYS A 45 14.23 14.42 -4.39
N PRO A 46 15.09 13.48 -3.97
CA PRO A 46 14.66 12.11 -3.74
C PRO A 46 13.72 12.07 -2.54
N ILE A 47 12.54 11.47 -2.73
CA ILE A 47 11.50 11.32 -1.71
C ILE A 47 11.28 9.83 -1.46
N ASP A 48 11.32 9.40 -0.19
CA ASP A 48 11.07 8.03 0.20
C ASP A 48 9.59 7.76 0.49
N LEU A 49 8.82 8.78 0.88
CA LEU A 49 7.39 8.69 1.17
C LEU A 49 6.72 10.05 0.98
N ILE A 50 5.58 10.08 0.35
CA ILE A 50 4.71 11.26 0.28
C ILE A 50 3.56 11.08 1.27
N ILE A 51 3.29 12.10 2.08
CA ILE A 51 2.12 12.21 2.94
C ILE A 51 1.35 13.43 2.44
N THR A 52 0.11 13.25 2.00
CA THR A 52 -0.66 14.36 1.44
C THR A 52 -2.09 14.39 1.96
N ASP A 53 -2.57 15.60 2.30
CA ASP A 53 -4.02 15.80 2.40
C ASP A 53 -4.64 15.62 1.00
N ILE A 54 -5.87 15.14 0.97
CA ILE A 54 -6.65 15.05 -0.26
C ILE A 54 -7.20 16.41 -0.65
N MET A 55 -7.72 17.16 0.33
CA MET A 55 -8.44 18.42 0.10
C MET A 55 -7.52 19.62 0.23
N MET A 56 -6.87 19.99 -0.86
CA MET A 56 -5.98 21.14 -0.91
C MET A 56 -6.32 22.07 -2.08
N PRO A 57 -5.98 23.38 -1.98
CA PRO A 57 -6.15 24.31 -3.09
C PRO A 57 -5.18 24.03 -4.24
N ARG A 58 -5.49 24.55 -5.43
CA ARG A 58 -4.71 24.50 -6.68
C ARG A 58 -4.62 23.10 -7.29
N LEU A 59 -3.91 22.18 -6.67
CA LEU A 59 -3.80 20.79 -7.07
C LEU A 59 -4.09 19.93 -5.85
N ASP A 60 -5.14 19.13 -5.91
CA ASP A 60 -5.53 18.27 -4.81
C ASP A 60 -4.63 17.04 -4.65
N GLY A 61 -4.81 16.29 -3.54
CA GLY A 61 -3.95 15.15 -3.25
C GLY A 61 -4.07 14.00 -4.24
N TYR A 62 -5.22 13.81 -4.85
CA TYR A 62 -5.42 12.77 -5.85
C TYR A 62 -4.71 13.10 -7.16
N ASP A 63 -4.87 14.32 -7.63
CA ASP A 63 -4.20 14.80 -8.83
C ASP A 63 -2.69 14.83 -8.65
N LEU A 64 -2.21 15.27 -7.45
CA LEU A 64 -0.79 15.21 -7.09
C LEU A 64 -0.24 13.79 -7.24
N ILE A 65 -0.91 12.80 -6.64
CA ILE A 65 -0.41 11.41 -6.68
C ILE A 65 -0.49 10.84 -8.10
N SER A 66 -1.52 11.17 -8.87
CA SER A 66 -1.62 10.74 -10.28
C SER A 66 -0.43 11.25 -11.10
N GLU A 67 -0.02 12.50 -10.93
CA GLU A 67 1.14 13.10 -11.59
C GLU A 67 2.47 12.49 -11.10
N VAL A 68 2.58 12.18 -9.82
CA VAL A 68 3.75 11.51 -9.25
C VAL A 68 3.88 10.10 -9.81
N GLN A 69 2.80 9.31 -9.82
CA GLN A 69 2.80 7.93 -10.31
C GLN A 69 3.09 7.84 -11.80
N TYR A 70 2.68 8.82 -12.59
CA TYR A 70 3.06 8.90 -14.00
C TYR A 70 4.59 8.96 -14.19
N GLN A 71 5.33 9.60 -13.26
CA GLN A 71 6.78 9.73 -13.29
C GLN A 71 7.50 8.60 -12.52
N SER A 72 6.89 8.11 -11.46
CA SER A 72 7.43 7.12 -10.53
C SER A 72 6.30 6.21 -10.02
N PRO A 73 5.95 5.14 -10.76
CA PRO A 73 4.82 4.28 -10.43
C PRO A 73 4.88 3.65 -9.03
N ASP A 74 6.09 3.38 -8.55
CA ASP A 74 6.33 2.72 -7.26
C ASP A 74 6.55 3.72 -6.10
N GLN A 75 6.27 5.02 -6.30
CA GLN A 75 6.45 6.01 -5.23
C GLN A 75 5.46 5.76 -4.11
N PRO A 76 5.93 5.46 -2.88
CA PRO A 76 5.05 5.25 -1.74
C PRO A 76 4.35 6.53 -1.31
N PHE A 77 3.08 6.41 -0.92
CA PHE A 77 2.30 7.53 -0.42
C PHE A 77 1.21 7.13 0.56
N LEU A 78 0.88 8.09 1.42
CA LEU A 78 -0.14 8.00 2.44
C LEU A 78 -1.07 9.20 2.31
N PHE A 79 -2.37 8.95 2.28
CA PHE A 79 -3.37 10.01 2.31
C PHE A 79 -3.79 10.36 3.74
N ILE A 80 -3.89 11.65 4.00
CA ILE A 80 -4.60 12.21 5.15
C ILE A 80 -5.93 12.76 4.62
N THR A 81 -7.05 12.49 5.28
CA THR A 81 -8.35 12.93 4.77
C THR A 81 -9.36 13.22 5.87
N ALA A 82 -10.11 14.30 5.70
CA ALA A 82 -11.34 14.53 6.44
C ALA A 82 -12.54 13.74 5.85
N LYS A 83 -12.37 13.19 4.63
CA LYS A 83 -13.40 12.42 3.96
C LYS A 83 -13.38 10.98 4.46
N THR A 84 -14.47 10.56 5.07
CA THR A 84 -14.67 9.21 5.62
C THR A 84 -15.61 8.37 4.75
N SER A 85 -16.05 8.90 3.58
CA SER A 85 -16.97 8.15 2.73
C SER A 85 -16.29 6.90 2.15
N GLU A 86 -17.06 5.83 2.04
CA GLU A 86 -16.59 4.57 1.48
C GLU A 86 -16.08 4.75 0.03
N GLN A 87 -16.69 5.65 -0.72
CA GLN A 87 -16.31 5.95 -2.11
C GLN A 87 -14.93 6.61 -2.21
N ASP A 88 -14.61 7.57 -1.33
CA ASP A 88 -13.32 8.23 -1.31
C ASP A 88 -12.19 7.26 -0.93
N LYS A 89 -12.46 6.36 0.04
CA LYS A 89 -11.53 5.29 0.41
C LYS A 89 -11.28 4.31 -0.74
N ILE A 90 -12.35 3.89 -1.43
CA ILE A 90 -12.25 2.98 -2.59
C ILE A 90 -11.44 3.64 -3.70
N TYR A 91 -11.68 4.92 -3.99
CA TYR A 91 -10.95 5.64 -5.03
C TYR A 91 -9.46 5.76 -4.70
N GLY A 92 -9.11 6.18 -3.49
CA GLY A 92 -7.71 6.27 -3.11
C GLY A 92 -6.99 4.91 -3.02
N LEU A 93 -7.71 3.83 -2.64
CA LEU A 93 -7.17 2.46 -2.70
C LEU A 93 -6.95 2.02 -4.15
N SER A 94 -7.80 2.45 -5.09
CA SER A 94 -7.60 2.16 -6.52
C SER A 94 -6.38 2.86 -7.11
N LEU A 95 -5.94 3.98 -6.51
CA LEU A 95 -4.69 4.66 -6.83
C LEU A 95 -3.46 3.96 -6.21
N GLY A 96 -3.65 2.91 -5.40
CA GLY A 96 -2.54 2.17 -4.81
C GLY A 96 -1.94 2.79 -3.54
N ALA A 97 -2.72 3.57 -2.78
CA ALA A 97 -2.26 4.14 -1.51
C ALA A 97 -1.73 3.06 -0.56
N ASP A 98 -0.55 3.31 0.04
CA ASP A 98 0.03 2.45 1.07
C ASP A 98 -0.79 2.45 2.34
N ASP A 99 -1.40 3.60 2.67
CA ASP A 99 -2.25 3.77 3.83
C ASP A 99 -3.12 5.02 3.74
N PHE A 100 -4.14 5.11 4.64
CA PHE A 100 -5.03 6.24 4.82
C PHE A 100 -5.15 6.59 6.30
N ILE A 101 -5.13 7.88 6.61
CA ILE A 101 -5.42 8.38 7.96
C ILE A 101 -6.62 9.33 7.89
N ALA A 102 -7.66 9.01 8.65
CA ALA A 102 -8.81 9.90 8.80
C ALA A 102 -8.55 10.98 9.85
N LYS A 103 -8.79 12.26 9.53
CA LYS A 103 -8.81 13.36 10.51
C LYS A 103 -10.06 13.26 11.40
N PRO A 104 -9.97 13.45 12.74
CA PRO A 104 -8.78 13.81 13.49
C PRO A 104 -7.94 12.59 13.91
N PHE A 105 -6.62 12.72 13.89
CA PHE A 105 -5.67 11.70 14.32
C PHE A 105 -4.56 12.30 15.18
N SER A 106 -3.82 11.46 15.92
CA SER A 106 -2.69 11.93 16.71
C SER A 106 -1.40 11.96 15.89
N PRO A 107 -0.48 12.95 16.14
CA PRO A 107 0.82 12.96 15.47
C PRO A 107 1.65 11.68 15.71
N ARG A 108 1.43 11.00 16.84
CA ARG A 108 2.07 9.71 17.15
C ARG A 108 1.56 8.58 16.24
N GLU A 109 0.29 8.60 15.90
CA GLU A 109 -0.30 7.66 14.94
C GLU A 109 0.34 7.84 13.56
N LEU A 110 0.49 9.08 13.10
CA LEU A 110 1.17 9.38 11.84
C LEU A 110 2.59 8.80 11.82
N VAL A 111 3.39 9.04 12.87
CA VAL A 111 4.75 8.51 12.98
C VAL A 111 4.77 6.98 12.93
N LEU A 112 3.83 6.32 13.61
CA LEU A 112 3.74 4.86 13.61
C LEU A 112 3.44 4.31 12.21
N ARG A 113 2.51 4.92 11.48
CA ARG A 113 2.14 4.52 10.12
C ARG A 113 3.29 4.72 9.14
N VAL A 114 3.93 5.88 9.19
CA VAL A 114 5.13 6.20 8.41
C VAL A 114 6.24 5.17 8.67
N HIS A 115 6.49 4.85 9.94
CA HIS A 115 7.48 3.84 10.29
C HIS A 115 7.14 2.48 9.68
N ASN A 116 5.89 2.08 9.73
CA ASN A 116 5.43 0.80 9.20
C ASN A 116 5.55 0.74 7.67
N ILE A 117 5.20 1.81 6.95
CA ILE A 117 5.35 1.91 5.50
C ILE A 117 6.84 1.80 5.13
N LEU A 118 7.69 2.67 5.68
CA LEU A 118 9.11 2.71 5.34
C LEU A 118 9.87 1.44 5.75
N ARG A 119 9.46 0.77 6.83
CA ARG A 119 10.02 -0.52 7.25
C ARG A 119 9.69 -1.63 6.26
N ARG A 120 8.48 -1.65 5.70
CA ARG A 120 8.08 -2.61 4.65
C ARG A 120 8.97 -2.46 3.42
N LEU A 121 9.21 -1.23 3.00
CA LEU A 121 10.10 -0.91 1.87
C LEU A 121 11.57 -1.28 2.12
N HIS A 122 12.00 -1.36 3.40
CA HIS A 122 13.39 -1.67 3.77
C HIS A 122 13.68 -3.14 4.08
N ARG A 123 12.69 -3.99 4.24
CA ARG A 123 12.91 -5.44 4.34
C ARG A 123 13.42 -6.09 3.06
N GLY A 124 13.68 -5.31 2.02
CA GLY A 124 14.31 -5.70 0.76
C GLY A 124 15.78 -6.15 0.84
N GLY A 125 16.31 -6.49 2.02
CA GLY A 125 17.68 -6.99 2.19
C GLY A 125 17.86 -8.51 2.20
N GLU A 126 16.79 -9.28 2.39
CA GLU A 126 16.79 -10.73 2.14
C GLU A 126 15.82 -10.98 0.98
N THR A 127 16.35 -11.43 -0.12
CA THR A 127 15.59 -11.82 -1.31
C THR A 127 14.74 -13.07 -1.00
N GLU A 128 13.68 -12.88 -0.22
CA GLU A 128 12.68 -13.93 -0.11
C GLU A 128 11.93 -14.00 -1.43
N VAL A 129 12.16 -15.10 -2.15
CA VAL A 129 11.42 -15.41 -3.38
C VAL A 129 10.44 -16.53 -3.05
N VAL A 130 9.17 -16.30 -3.32
CA VAL A 130 8.14 -17.33 -3.26
C VAL A 130 7.83 -17.78 -4.68
N SER A 131 7.85 -19.09 -4.88
CA SER A 131 7.41 -19.72 -6.13
C SER A 131 6.31 -20.73 -5.83
N LEU A 132 5.17 -20.55 -6.48
CA LEU A 132 3.99 -21.41 -6.30
C LEU A 132 3.35 -21.68 -7.67
N GLY A 133 3.66 -22.82 -8.25
CA GLY A 133 3.33 -23.10 -9.65
C GLY A 133 4.09 -22.15 -10.57
N ASP A 134 3.36 -21.44 -11.43
CA ASP A 134 3.90 -20.39 -12.30
C ASP A 134 3.89 -18.98 -11.68
N LEU A 135 3.33 -18.82 -10.48
CA LEU A 135 3.42 -17.57 -9.72
C LEU A 135 4.83 -17.46 -9.10
N ARG A 136 5.51 -16.38 -9.39
CA ARG A 136 6.78 -15.98 -8.77
C ARG A 136 6.65 -14.61 -8.16
N MET A 137 7.12 -14.46 -6.93
CA MET A 137 7.08 -13.20 -6.20
C MET A 137 8.44 -12.95 -5.56
N ASN A 138 8.94 -11.73 -5.66
CA ASN A 138 10.13 -11.28 -4.96
C ASN A 138 9.72 -10.16 -3.99
N HIS A 139 9.83 -10.44 -2.69
CA HIS A 139 9.43 -9.50 -1.65
C HIS A 139 10.31 -8.25 -1.62
N GLY A 140 11.60 -8.40 -1.95
CA GLY A 140 12.56 -7.30 -1.92
C GLY A 140 12.34 -6.26 -3.02
N SER A 141 12.01 -6.72 -4.26
CA SER A 141 11.74 -5.84 -5.39
C SER A 141 10.25 -5.54 -5.61
N HIS A 142 9.35 -6.14 -4.82
CA HIS A 142 7.89 -6.13 -5.02
C HIS A 142 7.44 -6.61 -6.40
N GLU A 143 8.24 -7.42 -7.06
CA GLU A 143 7.92 -7.99 -8.36
C GLU A 143 7.04 -9.24 -8.23
N VAL A 144 6.04 -9.32 -9.09
CA VAL A 144 5.14 -10.47 -9.23
C VAL A 144 5.09 -10.87 -10.69
N GLN A 145 5.20 -12.17 -10.95
CA GLN A 145 5.09 -12.73 -12.29
C GLN A 145 4.19 -13.97 -12.26
N VAL A 146 3.40 -14.15 -13.30
CA VAL A 146 2.69 -15.40 -13.61
C VAL A 146 3.17 -15.88 -14.96
N GLY A 147 3.91 -17.00 -14.97
CA GLY A 147 4.69 -17.41 -16.12
C GLY A 147 5.73 -16.35 -16.48
N ASP A 148 5.66 -15.86 -17.72
CA ASP A 148 6.56 -14.79 -18.22
C ASP A 148 5.94 -13.39 -18.16
N VAL A 149 4.75 -13.24 -17.56
CA VAL A 149 4.02 -11.97 -17.51
C VAL A 149 4.16 -11.33 -16.13
N ALA A 150 4.72 -10.13 -16.09
CA ALA A 150 4.75 -9.32 -14.89
C ALA A 150 3.35 -8.78 -14.57
N LEU A 151 2.94 -8.84 -13.31
CA LEU A 151 1.69 -8.27 -12.82
C LEU A 151 1.97 -6.94 -12.13
N ASP A 152 1.13 -5.96 -12.41
CA ASP A 152 1.14 -4.67 -11.70
C ASP A 152 0.14 -4.74 -10.54
N LEU A 153 0.65 -4.83 -9.33
CA LEU A 153 -0.15 -4.94 -8.11
C LEU A 153 0.11 -3.75 -7.20
N THR A 154 -0.96 -3.23 -6.60
CA THR A 154 -0.78 -2.27 -5.49
C THR A 154 -0.04 -2.92 -4.32
N VAL A 155 0.63 -2.12 -3.49
CA VAL A 155 1.41 -2.62 -2.33
C VAL A 155 0.56 -3.54 -1.44
N LYS A 156 -0.68 -3.15 -1.13
CA LYS A 156 -1.58 -3.98 -0.30
C LYS A 156 -1.99 -5.29 -0.98
N SER A 157 -2.22 -5.26 -2.28
CA SER A 157 -2.51 -6.47 -3.06
C SER A 157 -1.29 -7.39 -3.12
N PHE A 158 -0.09 -6.82 -3.28
CA PHE A 158 1.17 -7.56 -3.21
C PHE A 158 1.33 -8.24 -1.85
N GLU A 159 1.25 -7.50 -0.73
CA GLU A 159 1.41 -8.04 0.62
C GLU A 159 0.37 -9.12 0.95
N LEU A 160 -0.87 -8.93 0.50
CA LEU A 160 -1.93 -9.91 0.67
C LEU A 160 -1.64 -11.20 -0.10
N LEU A 161 -1.23 -11.08 -1.37
CA LEU A 161 -0.84 -12.22 -2.20
C LEU A 161 0.41 -12.91 -1.65
N TRP A 162 1.40 -12.13 -1.21
CA TRP A 162 2.61 -12.63 -0.57
C TRP A 162 2.31 -13.46 0.68
N LEU A 163 1.48 -12.93 1.58
CA LEU A 163 1.10 -13.64 2.80
C LEU A 163 0.42 -14.98 2.50
N LEU A 164 -0.45 -15.00 1.50
CA LEU A 164 -1.14 -16.22 1.07
C LEU A 164 -0.16 -17.19 0.38
N ALA A 165 0.65 -16.72 -0.57
CA ALA A 165 1.57 -17.52 -1.35
C ALA A 165 2.73 -18.11 -0.53
N SER A 166 3.18 -17.40 0.50
CA SER A 166 4.16 -17.90 1.46
C SER A 166 3.60 -18.98 2.40
N ASN A 167 2.27 -19.14 2.45
CA ASN A 167 1.60 -20.13 3.30
C ASN A 167 0.53 -20.89 2.51
N PRO A 168 0.88 -21.63 1.45
CA PRO A 168 -0.09 -22.31 0.61
C PRO A 168 -0.88 -23.32 1.43
N GLU A 169 -2.17 -23.50 1.08
CA GLU A 169 -3.17 -24.36 1.73
C GLU A 169 -3.58 -23.94 3.14
N ARG A 170 -2.90 -22.97 3.74
CA ARG A 170 -3.31 -22.43 5.05
C ARG A 170 -4.51 -21.52 4.90
N VAL A 171 -5.52 -21.75 5.73
CA VAL A 171 -6.68 -20.85 5.84
C VAL A 171 -6.35 -19.71 6.79
N PHE A 172 -6.56 -18.49 6.35
CA PHE A 172 -6.48 -17.28 7.16
C PHE A 172 -7.87 -16.72 7.35
N SER A 173 -8.20 -16.29 8.56
CA SER A 173 -9.43 -15.55 8.82
C SER A 173 -9.36 -14.17 8.15
N LYS A 174 -10.51 -13.51 7.95
CA LYS A 174 -10.54 -12.14 7.45
C LYS A 174 -9.80 -11.19 8.39
N THR A 175 -9.98 -11.37 9.69
CA THR A 175 -9.28 -10.63 10.74
C THR A 175 -7.77 -10.81 10.63
N ASP A 176 -7.27 -12.06 10.57
CA ASP A 176 -5.83 -12.31 10.46
C ASP A 176 -5.21 -11.67 9.21
N LEU A 177 -5.89 -11.76 8.06
CA LEU A 177 -5.40 -11.17 6.81
C LEU A 177 -5.36 -9.65 6.91
N TYR A 178 -6.42 -9.04 7.43
CA TYR A 178 -6.51 -7.60 7.56
C TYR A 178 -5.46 -7.07 8.53
N GLU A 179 -5.41 -7.60 9.76
CA GLU A 179 -4.45 -7.16 10.78
C GLU A 179 -2.99 -7.34 10.34
N LYS A 180 -2.68 -8.45 9.65
CA LYS A 180 -1.30 -8.69 9.16
C LYS A 180 -0.89 -7.78 8.00
N VAL A 181 -1.82 -7.46 7.09
CA VAL A 181 -1.53 -6.68 5.89
C VAL A 181 -1.69 -5.19 6.15
N TRP A 182 -2.76 -4.78 6.88
CA TRP A 182 -3.01 -3.36 7.17
C TRP A 182 -2.41 -2.92 8.49
N GLN A 183 -2.13 -3.87 9.41
CA GLN A 183 -1.60 -3.61 10.76
C GLN A 183 -2.54 -2.74 11.61
N GLU A 184 -3.82 -2.90 11.39
CA GLU A 184 -4.93 -2.25 12.08
C GLU A 184 -5.92 -3.29 12.57
N ASP A 185 -6.67 -2.95 13.60
CA ASP A 185 -7.76 -3.80 14.09
C ASP A 185 -8.82 -3.96 12.98
N TYR A 186 -9.24 -5.21 12.76
CA TYR A 186 -10.29 -5.49 11.79
C TYR A 186 -11.64 -4.99 12.29
N VAL A 187 -12.25 -4.07 11.56
CA VAL A 187 -13.63 -3.65 11.76
C VAL A 187 -14.49 -4.35 10.73
N ASP A 188 -15.47 -5.12 11.18
CA ASP A 188 -16.29 -6.04 10.35
C ASP A 188 -17.06 -5.33 9.21
N ASP A 189 -17.10 -4.00 9.22
CA ASP A 189 -17.78 -3.15 8.23
C ASP A 189 -16.88 -2.72 7.05
N THR A 190 -15.61 -3.17 7.00
CA THR A 190 -14.70 -2.81 5.91
C THR A 190 -14.72 -3.84 4.79
N ASN A 191 -15.29 -3.45 3.65
CA ASN A 191 -15.28 -4.28 2.42
C ASN A 191 -13.89 -4.33 1.76
N THR A 192 -12.89 -3.64 2.33
CA THR A 192 -11.55 -3.44 1.79
C THR A 192 -10.85 -4.74 1.43
N LEU A 193 -10.81 -5.72 2.36
CA LEU A 193 -10.18 -7.02 2.10
C LEU A 193 -10.84 -7.75 0.91
N ASN A 194 -12.19 -7.72 0.84
CA ASN A 194 -12.91 -8.42 -0.22
C ASN A 194 -12.61 -7.80 -1.59
N VAL A 195 -12.45 -6.47 -1.67
CA VAL A 195 -12.08 -5.75 -2.90
C VAL A 195 -10.69 -6.19 -3.39
N HIS A 196 -9.70 -6.23 -2.50
CA HIS A 196 -8.36 -6.69 -2.86
C HIS A 196 -8.33 -8.17 -3.26
N ILE A 197 -9.04 -9.05 -2.56
CA ILE A 197 -9.19 -10.47 -2.95
C ILE A 197 -9.83 -10.60 -4.34
N HIS A 198 -10.87 -9.79 -4.61
CA HIS A 198 -11.52 -9.81 -5.93
C HIS A 198 -10.56 -9.35 -7.03
N ALA A 199 -9.87 -8.23 -6.84
CA ALA A 199 -8.90 -7.70 -7.79
C ALA A 199 -7.77 -8.70 -8.06
N LEU A 200 -7.20 -9.31 -7.02
CA LEU A 200 -6.17 -10.34 -7.16
C LEU A 200 -6.65 -11.56 -7.95
N ARG A 201 -7.88 -12.01 -7.70
CA ARG A 201 -8.47 -13.12 -8.48
C ARG A 201 -8.61 -12.77 -9.94
N GLN A 202 -9.06 -11.56 -10.26
CA GLN A 202 -9.18 -11.09 -11.64
C GLN A 202 -7.81 -11.01 -12.31
N GLU A 203 -6.80 -10.46 -11.61
CA GLU A 203 -5.47 -10.29 -12.18
C GLU A 203 -4.80 -11.63 -12.43
N LEU A 204 -4.82 -12.57 -11.46
CA LEU A 204 -4.32 -13.91 -11.65
C LEU A 204 -5.06 -14.66 -12.78
N ALA A 205 -6.37 -14.47 -12.93
CA ALA A 205 -7.17 -15.15 -13.95
C ALA A 205 -6.88 -14.66 -15.38
N LYS A 206 -6.45 -13.42 -15.58
CA LYS A 206 -6.07 -12.89 -16.90
C LYS A 206 -4.92 -13.67 -17.55
N HIS A 207 -4.02 -14.19 -16.73
CA HIS A 207 -2.78 -14.84 -17.14
C HIS A 207 -2.73 -16.32 -16.70
N ALA A 208 -3.89 -16.87 -16.29
CA ALA A 208 -3.97 -18.21 -15.71
C ALA A 208 -3.58 -19.31 -16.69
N SER A 209 -2.72 -20.19 -16.25
CA SER A 209 -2.41 -21.49 -16.83
C SER A 209 -2.91 -22.63 -15.92
N VAL A 210 -2.65 -23.88 -16.31
CA VAL A 210 -2.91 -25.05 -15.45
C VAL A 210 -2.05 -25.01 -14.17
N ALA A 211 -0.91 -24.31 -14.21
CA ALA A 211 0.03 -24.20 -13.10
C ALA A 211 -0.23 -22.97 -12.19
N THR A 212 -1.19 -22.10 -12.52
CA THR A 212 -1.48 -20.89 -11.75
C THR A 212 -2.24 -21.21 -10.46
N PRO A 213 -1.74 -20.78 -9.29
CA PRO A 213 -2.44 -20.96 -8.02
C PRO A 213 -3.74 -20.17 -7.96
N THR A 214 -4.68 -20.59 -7.13
CA THR A 214 -5.98 -19.94 -7.03
C THR A 214 -6.31 -19.53 -5.59
N ILE A 215 -6.81 -18.31 -5.41
CA ILE A 215 -7.30 -17.83 -4.12
C ILE A 215 -8.74 -18.36 -3.91
N LYS A 216 -8.94 -19.18 -2.88
CA LYS A 216 -10.24 -19.78 -2.54
C LYS A 216 -10.85 -19.13 -1.31
N THR A 217 -12.16 -19.00 -1.33
CA THR A 217 -12.96 -18.68 -0.13
C THR A 217 -13.26 -19.97 0.62
N VAL A 218 -12.96 -19.99 1.90
CA VAL A 218 -13.37 -21.05 2.81
C VAL A 218 -14.53 -20.49 3.64
N TRP A 219 -15.75 -20.90 3.29
CA TRP A 219 -16.98 -20.33 3.86
C TRP A 219 -16.98 -20.39 5.38
N GLY A 220 -17.30 -19.25 6.00
CA GLY A 220 -17.31 -19.10 7.46
C GLY A 220 -15.94 -19.00 8.12
N LEU A 221 -14.81 -19.21 7.38
CA LEU A 221 -13.46 -19.18 7.93
C LEU A 221 -12.58 -18.07 7.33
N GLY A 222 -12.63 -17.84 6.01
CA GLY A 222 -11.81 -16.82 5.38
C GLY A 222 -11.28 -17.21 4.01
N TYR A 223 -9.96 -17.03 3.78
CA TYR A 223 -9.32 -17.25 2.49
C TYR A 223 -8.07 -18.11 2.60
N LYS A 224 -7.74 -18.83 1.52
CA LYS A 224 -6.47 -19.53 1.30
C LYS A 224 -6.04 -19.43 -0.15
N ILE A 225 -4.77 -19.68 -0.44
CA ILE A 225 -4.30 -19.95 -1.79
C ILE A 225 -4.08 -21.46 -1.95
N GLU A 226 -4.58 -22.03 -3.03
CA GLU A 226 -4.39 -23.43 -3.38
C GLU A 226 -3.30 -23.55 -4.44
N LYS A 227 -2.44 -24.57 -4.29
CA LYS A 227 -1.49 -24.95 -5.32
C LYS A 227 -2.22 -25.36 -6.58
N ALA A 228 -1.61 -25.12 -7.73
CA ALA A 228 -2.12 -25.62 -8.99
C ALA A 228 -2.22 -27.15 -8.97
N ARG A 229 -3.26 -27.69 -9.56
CA ARG A 229 -3.40 -29.16 -9.74
C ARG A 229 -2.39 -29.62 -10.80
N GLY A 230 -1.22 -30.10 -10.39
CA GLY A 230 -0.20 -30.61 -11.30
C GLY A 230 1.25 -30.51 -10.85
N SER A 231 1.52 -29.90 -9.69
CA SER A 231 2.87 -29.85 -9.12
C SER A 231 3.06 -31.06 -8.19
N GLN A 232 3.49 -32.18 -8.73
CA GLN A 232 4.18 -33.23 -7.99
C GLN A 232 5.68 -33.05 -8.12
#